data_86d70434f8610b21367077048cef558e
#
_entry.id   86d70434f8610b21367077048cef558e
#
_cell.length_a   1.000
_cell.length_b   1.000
_cell.length_c   1.000
_cell.angle_alpha   90.00
_cell.angle_beta   90.00
_cell.angle_gamma   90.00
#
_symmetry.space_group_name_H-M   'P 1'
#
loop_
_entity.id
_entity.type
_entity.pdbx_description
1 polymer ?
#
loop_
_entity_poly.entity_id
_entity_poly.type
_entity_poly.pdbx_seq_one_letter_code
_entity_poly.pdbx_strand_id
1 'polypeptide(L)' 'MIPVMSEETAKGYLNNRRDTLRRQIREFVTSIEKDMDLTGGKLNLIPPSLYADFQSLLIDYKKVKAFLEGF' A
#
# COMPACT_ATOMS: atom_id res chain seq x y z
N MET A 1 23.42 13.70 -18.67
CA MET A 1 23.90 12.47 -18.00
C MET A 1 22.93 12.11 -16.89
N ILE A 2 22.36 10.92 -16.95
CA ILE A 2 21.44 10.46 -15.92
C ILE A 2 22.28 9.94 -14.75
N PRO A 3 22.15 10.51 -13.54
CA PRO A 3 22.91 10.01 -12.41
C PRO A 3 22.46 8.57 -12.08
N VAL A 4 23.42 7.69 -11.94
CA VAL A 4 23.14 6.34 -11.50
C VAL A 4 22.86 6.39 -10.00
N MET A 5 21.65 5.96 -9.63
CA MET A 5 21.27 5.92 -8.22
C MET A 5 22.10 4.84 -7.51
N SER A 6 22.74 5.20 -6.40
CA SER A 6 23.48 4.24 -5.61
C SER A 6 22.52 3.21 -4.99
N GLU A 7 23.04 2.04 -4.69
CA GLU A 7 22.24 0.98 -4.05
C GLU A 7 21.61 1.47 -2.74
N GLU A 8 22.37 2.22 -1.94
CA GLU A 8 21.85 2.76 -0.68
C GLU A 8 20.73 3.77 -0.91
N THR A 9 20.87 4.65 -1.92
CA THR A 9 19.83 5.60 -2.27
C THR A 9 18.57 4.88 -2.75
N ALA A 10 18.74 3.86 -3.58
CA ALA A 10 17.62 3.05 -4.06
C ALA A 10 16.91 2.34 -2.91
N LYS A 11 17.66 1.77 -1.97
CA LYS A 11 17.08 1.15 -0.77
C LYS A 11 16.32 2.16 0.07
N GLY A 12 16.89 3.36 0.26
CA GLY A 12 16.24 4.43 1.01
C GLY A 12 14.92 4.84 0.38
N TYR A 13 14.91 5.02 -0.94
CA TYR A 13 13.69 5.34 -1.69
C TYR A 13 12.64 4.25 -1.54
N LEU A 14 13.04 2.99 -1.73
CA LEU A 14 12.12 1.86 -1.64
C LEU A 14 11.58 1.66 -0.22
N ASN A 15 12.43 1.87 0.79
CA ASN A 15 11.99 1.82 2.19
C ASN A 15 10.94 2.88 2.49
N ASN A 16 11.16 4.12 2.03
CA ASN A 16 10.20 5.20 2.20
C ASN A 16 8.90 4.89 1.47
N ARG A 17 8.98 4.37 0.25
CA ARG A 17 7.81 3.98 -0.53
C ARG A 17 7.03 2.86 0.15
N ARG A 18 7.73 1.86 0.68
CA ARG A 18 7.11 0.77 1.44
C ARG A 18 6.37 1.29 2.66
N ASP A 19 7.01 2.18 3.42
CA ASP A 19 6.40 2.72 4.64
C ASP A 19 5.17 3.58 4.31
N THR A 20 5.23 4.36 3.23
CA THR A 20 4.09 5.14 2.74
C THR A 20 2.93 4.22 2.35
N LEU A 21 3.21 3.15 1.60
CA LEU A 21 2.20 2.19 1.18
C LEU A 21 1.59 1.45 2.37
N ARG A 22 2.41 1.06 3.35
CA ARG A 22 1.92 0.42 4.59
C ARG A 22 0.95 1.35 5.33
N ARG A 23 1.30 2.62 5.44
CA ARG A 23 0.43 3.61 6.09
C ARG A 23 -0.88 3.77 5.34
N GLN A 24 -0.83 3.88 4.01
CA GLN A 24 -2.03 4.00 3.19
C GLN A 24 -2.92 2.76 3.31
N ILE A 25 -2.34 1.58 3.31
CA ILE A 25 -3.08 0.32 3.50
C ILE A 25 -3.74 0.31 4.88
N ARG A 26 -3.03 0.71 5.92
CA ARG A 26 -3.56 0.77 7.29
C ARG A 26 -4.71 1.75 7.39
N GLU A 27 -4.56 2.94 6.81
CA GLU A 27 -5.62 3.95 6.80
C GLU A 27 -6.86 3.44 6.07
N PHE A 28 -6.66 2.72 4.96
CA PHE A 28 -7.74 2.13 4.20
C PHE A 28 -8.48 1.06 5.02
N VAL A 29 -7.74 0.17 5.68
CA VAL A 29 -8.32 -0.87 6.54
C VAL A 29 -9.09 -0.24 7.69
N THR A 30 -8.56 0.81 8.31
CA THR A 30 -9.23 1.54 9.38
C THR A 30 -10.54 2.15 8.90
N SER A 31 -10.55 2.74 7.69
CA SER A 31 -11.76 3.28 7.07
C SER A 31 -12.81 2.19 6.86
N ILE A 32 -12.39 1.03 6.34
CA ILE A 32 -13.29 -0.10 6.12
C ILE A 32 -13.88 -0.59 7.45
N GLU A 33 -13.04 -0.74 8.47
CA GLU A 33 -13.49 -1.18 9.80
C GLU A 33 -14.51 -0.20 10.38
N LYS A 34 -14.28 1.10 10.22
CA LYS A 34 -15.19 2.12 10.67
C LYS A 34 -16.52 2.03 9.95
N ASP A 35 -16.50 1.85 8.62
CA ASP A 35 -17.71 1.70 7.82
C ASP A 35 -18.46 0.41 8.20
N MET A 36 -17.74 -0.67 8.48
CA MET A 36 -18.33 -1.92 8.95
C MET A 36 -19.06 -1.73 10.28
N ASP A 37 -18.45 -0.99 11.21
CA ASP A 37 -19.09 -0.70 12.50
C ASP A 37 -20.37 0.11 12.31
N LEU A 38 -20.36 1.08 11.40
CA LEU A 38 -21.52 1.92 11.09
C LEU A 38 -22.63 1.14 10.38
N THR A 39 -22.28 0.12 9.59
CA THR A 39 -23.23 -0.66 8.78
C THR A 39 -23.63 -1.98 9.41
N GLY A 40 -23.16 -2.30 10.62
CA GLY A 40 -23.43 -3.56 11.28
C GLY A 40 -22.68 -4.74 10.66
N GLY A 41 -21.53 -4.50 10.07
CA GLY A 41 -20.67 -5.55 9.52
C GLY A 41 -20.98 -6.00 8.10
N LYS A 42 -21.72 -5.18 7.34
CA LYS A 42 -22.10 -5.53 5.96
C LYS A 42 -21.01 -5.16 4.97
N LEU A 43 -20.13 -6.11 4.66
CA LEU A 43 -19.03 -5.94 3.72
C LEU A 43 -19.48 -5.66 2.28
N ASN A 44 -20.67 -6.11 1.91
CA ASN A 44 -21.21 -5.93 0.55
C ASN A 44 -21.55 -4.48 0.21
N LEU A 45 -21.45 -3.57 1.18
CA LEU A 45 -21.64 -2.15 0.96
C LEU A 45 -20.37 -1.40 0.55
N ILE A 46 -19.22 -2.09 0.51
CA ILE A 46 -17.98 -1.48 0.04
C ILE A 46 -18.05 -1.30 -1.48
N PRO A 47 -17.91 -0.05 -2.00
CA PRO A 47 -17.93 0.17 -3.43
C PRO A 47 -16.81 -0.62 -4.14
N PRO A 48 -17.10 -1.21 -5.32
CA PRO A 48 -16.07 -1.93 -6.08
C PRO A 48 -14.83 -1.10 -6.40
N SER A 49 -14.98 0.22 -6.59
CA SER A 49 -13.87 1.12 -6.84
C SER A 49 -12.89 1.19 -5.66
N LEU A 50 -13.40 1.19 -4.42
CA LEU A 50 -12.56 1.19 -3.23
C LEU A 50 -11.81 -0.12 -3.08
N TYR A 51 -12.46 -1.23 -3.41
CA TYR A 51 -11.83 -2.54 -3.38
C TYR A 51 -10.69 -2.64 -4.40
N ALA A 52 -10.91 -2.10 -5.60
CA ALA A 52 -9.89 -2.06 -6.65
C ALA A 52 -8.69 -1.20 -6.22
N ASP A 53 -8.93 -0.05 -5.59
CA ASP A 53 -7.87 0.82 -5.07
C ASP A 53 -7.06 0.11 -4.00
N PHE A 54 -7.72 -0.62 -3.10
CA PHE A 54 -7.05 -1.41 -2.07
C PHE A 54 -6.17 -2.49 -2.68
N GLN A 55 -6.66 -3.21 -3.69
CA GLN A 55 -5.87 -4.21 -4.39
C GLN A 55 -4.65 -3.61 -5.08
N SER A 56 -4.81 -2.43 -5.69
CA SER A 56 -3.68 -1.72 -6.32
C SER A 56 -2.60 -1.39 -5.30
N LEU A 57 -2.98 -0.92 -4.12
CA LEU A 57 -2.03 -0.64 -3.03
C LEU A 57 -1.30 -1.90 -2.58
N LEU A 58 -2.00 -3.03 -2.47
CA LEU A 58 -1.40 -4.29 -2.09
C LEU A 58 -0.41 -4.79 -3.14
N ILE A 59 -0.74 -4.65 -4.42
CA ILE A 59 0.14 -5.04 -5.52
C ILE A 59 1.42 -4.19 -5.49
N ASP A 60 1.28 -2.88 -5.34
CA ASP A 60 2.42 -1.97 -5.26
C ASP A 60 3.30 -2.28 -4.05
N TYR A 61 2.69 -2.55 -2.90
CA TYR A 61 3.40 -2.94 -1.70
C TYR A 61 4.21 -4.22 -1.90
N LYS A 62 3.61 -5.23 -2.50
CA LYS A 62 4.29 -6.50 -2.78
C LYS A 62 5.46 -6.31 -3.73
N LYS A 63 5.32 -5.46 -4.75
CA LYS A 63 6.39 -5.17 -5.70
C LYS A 63 7.57 -4.49 -5.00
N VAL A 64 7.31 -3.47 -4.20
CA VAL A 64 8.34 -2.75 -3.46
C VAL A 64 9.06 -3.68 -2.49
N LYS A 65 8.30 -4.51 -1.79
CA LYS A 65 8.86 -5.49 -0.85
C LYS A 65 9.77 -6.49 -1.57
N ALA A 66 9.35 -6.98 -2.73
CA ALA A 66 10.14 -7.91 -3.55
C ALA A 66 11.45 -7.26 -4.01
N PHE A 67 11.42 -6.01 -4.43
CA PHE A 67 12.62 -5.26 -4.80
C PHE A 67 13.58 -5.15 -3.61
N LEU A 68 13.07 -4.84 -2.43
CA LEU A 68 13.89 -4.72 -1.23
C LEU A 68 14.53 -6.05 -0.83
N GLU A 69 13.82 -7.14 -1.00
CA GLU A 69 14.33 -8.49 -0.72
C GLU A 69 15.43 -8.90 -1.71
N GLY A 70 15.44 -8.33 -2.92
CA GLY A 70 16.44 -8.59 -3.94
C GLY A 70 17.77 -7.87 -3.72
N PHE A 71 17.83 -6.95 -2.78
CA PHE A 71 19.06 -6.32 -2.38
C PHE A 71 19.77 -7.20 -1.35
#